data_2ba550cb8007089185c039e7956995c2
#
_entry.id   2ba550cb8007089185c039e7956995c2
#
_cell.length_a   1.000
_cell.length_b   1.000
_cell.length_c   1.000
_cell.angle_alpha   90.00
_cell.angle_beta   90.00
_cell.angle_gamma   90.00
#
_symmetry.space_group_name_H-M   'P 1'
#
loop_
_entity.id
_entity.type
_entity.pdbx_description
1 polymer ?
#
loop_
_entity_poly.entity_id
_entity_poly.type
_entity_poly.pdbx_seq_one_letter_code
_entity_poly.pdbx_strand_id
1 'polypeptide(L)'
;MRTIALSIALLGSTAAMAANDIVMHRDPGCGCCEKWAAQVRQKFGRAVKIVDDANRAVIHKRLGMPASLASCHTAIIDGIAFEGHVPIADMKRVLAAKPKGVRGLAVAGMPLGSPGMEAPGYPADH
;
A
#
# COMPACT_ATOMS: atom_id res chain seq x y z
N MET A 1 9.45 -64.29 9.36
CA MET A 1 10.05 -62.95 9.54
C MET A 1 9.19 -61.95 8.76
N ARG A 2 8.43 -61.10 9.47
CA ARG A 2 7.55 -60.06 8.88
C ARG A 2 8.27 -58.73 9.00
N THR A 3 8.69 -58.17 7.88
CA THR A 3 9.29 -56.83 7.78
C THR A 3 8.17 -55.78 7.79
N ILE A 4 8.12 -54.99 8.86
CA ILE A 4 7.23 -53.83 8.98
C ILE A 4 7.93 -52.65 8.29
N ALA A 5 7.39 -52.20 7.14
CA ALA A 5 7.84 -51.00 6.50
C ALA A 5 7.21 -49.79 7.21
N LEU A 6 8.06 -48.98 7.83
CA LEU A 6 7.69 -47.73 8.49
C LEU A 6 7.64 -46.62 7.45
N SER A 7 6.44 -46.24 7.02
CA SER A 7 6.26 -45.11 6.10
C SER A 7 6.31 -43.79 6.86
N ILE A 8 7.39 -43.04 6.70
CA ILE A 8 7.55 -41.69 7.23
C ILE A 8 6.84 -40.72 6.29
N ALA A 9 5.67 -40.23 6.69
CA ALA A 9 4.98 -39.14 6.00
C ALA A 9 5.70 -37.82 6.31
N LEU A 10 6.40 -37.25 5.32
CA LEU A 10 6.91 -35.89 5.40
C LEU A 10 5.71 -34.93 5.31
N LEU A 11 5.30 -34.37 6.45
CA LEU A 11 4.42 -33.22 6.52
C LEU A 11 5.21 -31.98 6.05
N GLY A 12 5.09 -31.65 4.79
CA GLY A 12 5.61 -30.39 4.25
C GLY A 12 4.86 -29.22 4.86
N SER A 13 5.46 -28.53 5.83
CA SER A 13 4.99 -27.23 6.31
C SER A 13 5.12 -26.23 5.17
N THR A 14 4.02 -25.93 4.49
CA THR A 14 3.94 -24.75 3.64
C THR A 14 3.95 -23.53 4.56
N ALA A 15 5.12 -22.91 4.74
CA ALA A 15 5.20 -21.60 5.34
C ALA A 15 4.40 -20.64 4.44
N ALA A 16 3.20 -20.29 4.87
CA ALA A 16 2.45 -19.19 4.28
C ALA A 16 3.34 -17.95 4.42
N MET A 17 3.88 -17.47 3.31
CA MET A 17 4.56 -16.18 3.27
C MET A 17 3.55 -15.14 3.75
N ALA A 18 3.70 -14.66 4.98
CA ALA A 18 2.92 -13.54 5.47
C ALA A 18 3.12 -12.40 4.47
N ALA A 19 2.03 -11.93 3.87
CA ALA A 19 2.10 -10.77 2.99
C ALA A 19 2.72 -9.63 3.81
N ASN A 20 3.82 -9.06 3.32
CA ASN A 20 4.51 -7.99 4.03
C ASN A 20 3.53 -6.87 4.36
N ASP A 21 3.64 -6.31 5.57
CA ASP A 21 2.84 -5.17 5.98
C ASP A 21 3.02 -4.02 5.00
N ILE A 22 1.92 -3.30 4.77
CA ILE A 22 1.97 -2.04 4.02
C ILE A 22 2.56 -0.98 4.95
N VAL A 23 3.56 -0.25 4.49
CA VAL A 23 4.15 0.86 5.25
C VAL A 23 3.72 2.18 4.62
N MET A 24 3.10 3.05 5.41
CA MET A 24 2.68 4.39 5.00
C MET A 24 3.39 5.44 5.85
N HIS A 25 4.19 6.27 5.21
CA HIS A 25 4.78 7.48 5.79
C HIS A 25 3.86 8.66 5.51
N ARG A 26 3.48 9.41 6.54
CA ARG A 26 2.55 10.54 6.42
C ARG A 26 3.06 11.78 7.12
N ASP A 27 2.49 12.92 6.77
CA ASP A 27 2.64 14.13 7.57
C ASP A 27 2.07 13.89 8.97
N PRO A 28 2.76 14.32 10.04
CA PRO A 28 2.31 14.11 11.40
C PRO A 28 0.89 14.63 11.62
N GLY A 29 0.02 13.80 12.21
CA GLY A 29 -1.35 14.17 12.53
C GLY A 29 -2.32 14.24 11.34
N CYS A 30 -1.95 13.72 10.17
CA CYS A 30 -2.78 13.74 8.95
C CYS A 30 -4.01 12.82 9.11
N GLY A 31 -5.19 13.40 9.42
CA GLY A 31 -6.43 12.63 9.63
C GLY A 31 -7.00 12.03 8.35
N CYS A 32 -6.89 12.70 7.20
CA CYS A 32 -7.34 12.14 5.91
C CYS A 32 -6.46 10.95 5.49
N CYS A 33 -5.17 10.96 5.84
CA CYS A 33 -4.28 9.82 5.61
C CYS A 33 -4.73 8.57 6.41
N GLU A 34 -5.23 8.75 7.63
CA GLU A 34 -5.78 7.64 8.42
C GLU A 34 -7.02 7.04 7.77
N LYS A 35 -7.91 7.88 7.23
CA LYS A 35 -9.10 7.44 6.50
C LYS A 35 -8.72 6.64 5.26
N TRP A 36 -7.74 7.11 4.50
CA TRP A 36 -7.20 6.39 3.36
C TRP A 36 -6.60 5.04 3.77
N ALA A 37 -5.76 5.03 4.82
CA ALA A 37 -5.16 3.80 5.34
C ALA A 37 -6.20 2.78 5.82
N ALA A 38 -7.31 3.24 6.42
CA ALA A 38 -8.41 2.37 6.82
C ALA A 38 -9.06 1.68 5.62
N GLN A 39 -9.29 2.40 4.53
CA GLN A 39 -9.81 1.84 3.28
C GLN A 39 -8.82 0.82 2.67
N VAL A 40 -7.53 1.14 2.67
CA VAL A 40 -6.49 0.21 2.19
C VAL A 40 -6.49 -1.08 3.01
N ARG A 41 -6.50 -1.00 4.36
CA ARG A 41 -6.59 -2.18 5.22
C ARG A 41 -7.79 -3.05 4.86
N GLN A 42 -8.96 -2.42 4.73
CA GLN A 42 -10.21 -3.14 4.40
C GLN A 42 -10.16 -3.81 3.04
N LYS A 43 -9.68 -3.10 2.02
CA LYS A 43 -9.73 -3.56 0.63
C LYS A 43 -8.61 -4.53 0.25
N PHE A 44 -7.48 -4.47 0.94
CA PHE A 44 -6.35 -5.39 0.73
C PHE A 44 -6.30 -6.54 1.74
N GLY A 45 -7.03 -6.44 2.86
CA GLY A 45 -6.96 -7.45 3.94
C GLY A 45 -5.56 -7.54 4.56
N ARG A 46 -4.79 -6.43 4.54
CA ARG A 46 -3.41 -6.36 5.03
C ARG A 46 -3.26 -5.27 6.09
N ALA A 47 -2.35 -5.47 7.03
CA ALA A 47 -2.01 -4.44 7.99
C ALA A 47 -1.34 -3.25 7.30
N VAL A 48 -1.64 -2.03 7.77
CA VAL A 48 -0.97 -0.80 7.34
C VAL A 48 -0.26 -0.22 8.55
N LYS A 49 1.06 -0.25 8.54
CA LYS A 49 1.90 0.43 9.52
C LYS A 49 1.98 1.91 9.14
N ILE A 50 1.47 2.78 10.01
CA ILE A 50 1.53 4.23 9.83
C ILE A 50 2.76 4.76 10.55
N VAL A 51 3.54 5.58 9.85
CA VAL A 51 4.74 6.25 10.37
C VAL A 51 4.56 7.75 10.18
N ASP A 52 4.51 8.51 11.27
CA ASP A 52 4.57 9.96 11.22
C ASP A 52 5.99 10.38 10.81
N ASP A 53 6.11 11.07 9.68
CA ASP A 53 7.38 11.41 9.05
C ASP A 53 7.37 12.86 8.58
N ALA A 54 7.92 13.73 9.39
CA ALA A 54 8.02 15.16 9.08
C ALA A 54 9.01 15.47 7.93
N ASN A 55 9.82 14.50 7.51
CA ASN A 55 10.82 14.68 6.46
C ASN A 55 10.69 13.65 5.33
N ARG A 56 9.49 13.55 4.74
CA ARG A 56 9.21 12.63 3.63
C ARG A 56 10.05 12.92 2.37
N ALA A 57 10.69 14.09 2.28
CA ALA A 57 11.59 14.40 1.18
C ALA A 57 12.72 13.36 1.01
N VAL A 58 13.16 12.73 2.11
CA VAL A 58 14.15 11.64 2.06
C VAL A 58 13.60 10.42 1.31
N ILE A 59 12.36 10.03 1.60
CA ILE A 59 11.67 8.93 0.89
C ILE A 59 11.44 9.29 -0.57
N HIS A 60 10.94 10.49 -0.86
CA HIS A 60 10.72 10.97 -2.23
C HIS A 60 12.00 10.88 -3.07
N LYS A 61 13.12 11.36 -2.52
CA LYS A 61 14.42 11.27 -3.19
C LYS A 61 14.83 9.82 -3.47
N ARG A 62 14.66 8.93 -2.48
CA ARG A 62 14.98 7.50 -2.62
C ARG A 62 14.13 6.83 -3.71
N LEU A 63 12.86 7.17 -3.79
CA LEU A 63 11.92 6.65 -4.77
C LEU A 63 12.07 7.30 -6.15
N GLY A 64 12.84 8.39 -6.27
CA GLY A 64 12.94 9.17 -7.50
C GLY A 64 11.63 9.88 -7.86
N MET A 65 10.85 10.27 -6.85
CA MET A 65 9.56 10.92 -7.04
C MET A 65 9.74 12.43 -7.26
N PRO A 66 9.16 13.01 -8.32
CA PRO A 66 9.18 14.45 -8.53
C PRO A 66 8.45 15.21 -7.43
N ALA A 67 8.99 16.34 -7.00
CA ALA A 67 8.36 17.18 -5.97
C ALA A 67 6.95 17.67 -6.37
N SER A 68 6.69 17.82 -7.67
CA SER A 68 5.37 18.20 -8.19
C SER A 68 4.27 17.17 -7.95
N LEU A 69 4.63 15.93 -7.62
CA LEU A 69 3.69 14.86 -7.31
C LEU A 69 3.47 14.67 -5.81
N ALA A 70 4.17 15.44 -4.97
CA ALA A 70 4.09 15.29 -3.52
C ALA A 70 2.67 15.57 -2.99
N SER A 71 2.26 14.75 -2.02
CA SER A 71 1.01 14.88 -1.29
C SER A 71 1.27 14.69 0.21
N CYS A 72 0.26 14.31 0.99
CA CYS A 72 0.33 14.21 2.46
C CYS A 72 0.84 12.86 2.97
N HIS A 73 0.97 11.83 2.13
CA HIS A 73 1.53 10.54 2.52
C HIS A 73 2.11 9.76 1.33
N THR A 74 3.02 8.86 1.65
CA THR A 74 3.62 7.91 0.72
C THR A 74 3.46 6.50 1.28
N ALA A 75 2.76 5.61 0.58
CA ALA A 75 2.67 4.21 0.94
C ALA A 75 3.54 3.35 0.02
N ILE A 76 4.13 2.30 0.58
CA ILE A 76 4.92 1.33 -0.18
C ILE A 76 4.25 -0.03 -0.03
N ILE A 77 3.85 -0.63 -1.15
CA ILE A 77 3.18 -1.92 -1.23
C ILE A 77 3.91 -2.77 -2.27
N ASP A 78 4.48 -3.87 -1.84
CA ASP A 78 5.18 -4.83 -2.71
C ASP A 78 6.22 -4.18 -3.65
N GLY A 79 6.91 -3.14 -3.13
CA GLY A 79 7.93 -2.39 -3.86
C GLY A 79 7.40 -1.28 -4.79
N ILE A 80 6.08 -1.09 -4.87
CA ILE A 80 5.44 -0.02 -5.64
C ILE A 80 5.08 1.13 -4.69
N ALA A 81 5.40 2.36 -5.08
CA ALA A 81 5.08 3.56 -4.31
C ALA A 81 3.69 4.11 -4.69
N PHE A 82 2.93 4.52 -3.69
CA PHE A 82 1.64 5.20 -3.86
C PHE A 82 1.68 6.51 -3.08
N GLU A 83 1.66 7.61 -3.80
CA GLU A 83 1.71 8.95 -3.21
C GLU A 83 0.33 9.59 -3.18
N GLY A 84 -0.08 10.04 -2.01
CA GLY A 84 -1.36 10.69 -1.81
C GLY A 84 -2.55 9.74 -1.89
N HIS A 85 -3.71 10.31 -2.14
CA HIS A 85 -5.00 9.62 -2.05
C HIS A 85 -5.33 8.82 -3.32
N VAL A 86 -4.43 7.90 -3.71
CA VAL A 86 -4.59 7.06 -4.90
C VAL A 86 -5.82 6.17 -4.76
N PRO A 87 -6.70 6.09 -5.79
CA PRO A 87 -7.85 5.21 -5.79
C PRO A 87 -7.46 3.74 -5.62
N ILE A 88 -8.19 3.03 -4.77
CA ILE A 88 -7.87 1.63 -4.42
C ILE A 88 -7.94 0.70 -5.65
N ALA A 89 -8.87 0.96 -6.57
CA ALA A 89 -8.98 0.20 -7.81
C ALA A 89 -7.72 0.32 -8.68
N ASP A 90 -7.15 1.53 -8.78
CA ASP A 90 -5.93 1.79 -9.52
C ASP A 90 -4.71 1.14 -8.87
N MET A 91 -4.64 1.18 -7.54
CA MET A 91 -3.60 0.48 -6.79
C MET A 91 -3.62 -1.03 -7.10
N LYS A 92 -4.80 -1.66 -7.00
CA LYS A 92 -4.98 -3.09 -7.31
C LYS A 92 -4.59 -3.42 -8.75
N ARG A 93 -4.98 -2.58 -9.70
CA ARG A 93 -4.66 -2.75 -11.12
C ARG A 93 -3.15 -2.74 -11.36
N VAL A 94 -2.43 -1.77 -10.79
CA VAL A 94 -0.97 -1.66 -10.95
C VAL A 94 -0.24 -2.80 -10.24
N LEU A 95 -0.65 -3.16 -9.04
CA LEU A 95 -0.05 -4.27 -8.29
C LEU A 95 -0.24 -5.63 -8.99
N ALA A 96 -1.38 -5.82 -9.65
CA ALA A 96 -1.66 -7.04 -10.42
C ALA A 96 -0.88 -7.06 -11.75
N ALA A 97 -0.90 -5.96 -12.50
CA ALA A 97 -0.29 -5.88 -13.83
C ALA A 97 1.24 -5.74 -13.79
N LYS A 98 1.78 -5.12 -12.74
CA LYS A 98 3.22 -4.81 -12.60
C LYS A 98 3.83 -4.25 -13.89
N PRO A 99 3.28 -3.16 -14.45
CA PRO A 99 3.69 -2.68 -15.75
C PRO A 99 5.15 -2.27 -15.75
N LYS A 100 5.87 -2.66 -16.80
CA LYS A 100 7.32 -2.43 -16.92
C LYS A 100 7.63 -0.93 -16.89
N GLY A 101 8.59 -0.52 -16.06
CA GLY A 101 9.01 0.87 -15.94
C GLY A 101 8.12 1.73 -15.01
N VAL A 102 6.98 1.22 -14.53
CA VAL A 102 6.17 1.92 -13.52
C VAL A 102 6.73 1.65 -12.14
N ARG A 103 7.08 2.72 -11.43
CA ARG A 103 7.64 2.67 -10.07
C ARG A 103 6.60 3.01 -9.00
N GLY A 104 5.49 3.61 -9.38
CA GLY A 104 4.42 4.01 -8.50
C GLY A 104 3.29 4.75 -9.21
N LEU A 105 2.29 5.13 -8.43
CA LEU A 105 1.22 6.04 -8.81
C LEU A 105 1.17 7.21 -7.84
N ALA A 106 0.75 8.36 -8.32
CA ALA A 106 0.59 9.55 -7.50
C ALA A 106 -0.71 10.29 -7.81
N VAL A 107 -1.34 10.79 -6.75
CA VAL A 107 -2.38 11.82 -6.82
C VAL A 107 -1.82 13.04 -6.11
N ALA A 108 -1.36 14.03 -6.88
CA ALA A 108 -0.78 15.24 -6.35
C ALA A 108 -1.80 16.05 -5.52
N GLY A 109 -1.37 16.61 -4.41
CA GLY A 109 -2.26 17.38 -3.53
C GLY A 109 -3.27 16.49 -2.80
N MET A 110 -4.45 17.04 -2.51
CA MET A 110 -5.52 16.39 -1.76
C MET A 110 -6.88 16.70 -2.41
N PRO A 111 -7.17 16.16 -3.61
CA PRO A 111 -8.42 16.47 -4.31
C PRO A 111 -9.63 15.92 -3.54
N LEU A 112 -10.67 16.73 -3.42
CA LEU A 112 -11.93 16.31 -2.83
C LEU A 112 -12.57 15.20 -3.68
N GLY A 113 -13.13 14.20 -3.00
CA GLY A 113 -13.71 13.01 -3.63
C GLY A 113 -12.73 11.84 -3.75
N SER A 114 -11.42 12.05 -3.63
CA SER A 114 -10.46 10.94 -3.57
C SER A 114 -10.62 10.13 -2.27
N PRO A 115 -10.17 8.85 -2.22
CA PRO A 115 -10.31 8.01 -1.04
C PRO A 115 -9.72 8.65 0.22
N GLY A 116 -10.51 8.78 1.28
CA GLY A 116 -10.14 9.48 2.51
C GLY A 116 -10.38 11.00 2.48
N MET A 117 -10.76 11.54 1.31
CA MET A 117 -11.11 12.96 1.08
C MET A 117 -12.56 13.10 0.59
N GLU A 118 -13.41 12.14 0.88
CA GLU A 118 -14.81 12.15 0.53
C GLU A 118 -15.51 13.34 1.21
N ALA A 119 -16.33 14.07 0.46
CA ALA A 119 -17.12 15.20 0.96
C ALA A 119 -18.50 15.25 0.29
N PRO A 120 -19.53 15.81 0.95
CA PRO A 120 -20.84 16.01 0.34
C PRO A 120 -20.75 16.82 -0.95
N GLY A 121 -21.40 16.35 -2.01
CA GLY A 121 -21.40 17.01 -3.32
C GLY A 121 -20.17 16.73 -4.21
N TYR A 122 -19.21 15.98 -3.69
CA TYR A 122 -18.06 15.50 -4.47
C TYR A 122 -18.18 13.98 -4.59
N PRO A 123 -18.54 13.46 -5.77
CA PRO A 123 -18.59 12.02 -5.97
C PRO A 123 -17.21 11.42 -5.77
N ALA A 124 -17.17 10.19 -5.25
CA ALA A 124 -15.93 9.46 -5.13
C ALA A 124 -15.27 9.33 -6.52
N ASP A 125 -14.04 9.78 -6.61
CA ASP A 125 -13.25 9.62 -7.82
C ASP A 125 -12.84 8.15 -7.92
N HIS A 126 -13.27 7.47 -8.99
CA HIS A 126 -13.12 6.03 -9.21
C HIS A 126 -11.99 5.75 -10.18
#